data_17d87a59e0127ac2b9d97c1fd8f585bd
#
_entry.id   17d87a59e0127ac2b9d97c1fd8f585bd
#
_cell.length_a   1.000
_cell.length_b   1.000
_cell.length_c   1.000
_cell.angle_alpha   90.00
_cell.angle_beta   90.00
_cell.angle_gamma   90.00
#
_symmetry.space_group_name_H-M   'P 1'
#
loop_
_entity.id
_entity.type
_entity.pdbx_description
1 polymer ?
#
loop_
_entity_poly.entity_id
_entity_poly.type
_entity_poly.pdbx_seq_one_letter_code
_entity_poly.pdbx_strand_id
1 'polypeptide(L)'
;MTRLFVGGLPYSITEDDLNRIFATYGPLKECVLVMDKETGRSRGFGFVEFESDLDALKAEEAFDQSELEGRRISVREAQPRRK
;
A
#
# COMPACT_ATOMS: atom_id res chain seq x y z
N MET A 1 -8.76 -8.59 -9.63
CA MET A 1 -7.65 -8.53 -8.70
C MET A 1 -7.88 -7.44 -7.69
N THR A 2 -7.39 -7.64 -6.49
CA THR A 2 -7.70 -6.74 -5.39
C THR A 2 -6.63 -5.66 -5.27
N ARG A 3 -7.07 -4.42 -5.22
CA ARG A 3 -6.19 -3.29 -5.01
C ARG A 3 -6.40 -2.77 -3.60
N LEU A 4 -5.31 -2.55 -2.89
CA LEU A 4 -5.35 -2.05 -1.52
C LEU A 4 -4.92 -0.60 -1.48
N PHE A 5 -5.62 0.20 -0.70
CA PHE A 5 -5.19 1.54 -0.36
C PHE A 5 -4.38 1.47 0.93
N VAL A 6 -3.21 2.08 0.92
CA VAL A 6 -2.32 2.09 2.08
C VAL A 6 -2.09 3.54 2.46
N GLY A 7 -2.54 3.92 3.66
CA GLY A 7 -2.41 5.30 4.11
C GLY A 7 -1.65 5.40 5.42
N GLY A 8 -1.28 6.63 5.77
CA GLY A 8 -0.55 6.87 7.01
C GLY A 8 0.91 6.49 6.91
N LEU A 9 1.44 6.40 5.71
CA LEU A 9 2.82 5.98 5.52
C LEU A 9 3.78 7.06 5.97
N PRO A 10 4.91 6.66 6.59
CA PRO A 10 5.98 7.64 6.86
C PRO A 10 6.48 8.24 5.56
N TYR A 11 6.87 9.48 5.62
CA TYR A 11 7.33 10.16 4.41
C TYR A 11 8.65 9.60 3.91
N SER A 12 9.38 8.88 4.74
CA SER A 12 10.65 8.29 4.34
C SER A 12 10.49 7.01 3.54
N ILE A 13 9.29 6.45 3.50
CA ILE A 13 9.04 5.19 2.76
C ILE A 13 9.05 5.48 1.27
N THR A 14 9.81 4.70 0.53
CA THR A 14 9.86 4.82 -0.91
C THR A 14 8.94 3.78 -1.55
N GLU A 15 8.74 3.93 -2.87
CA GLU A 15 7.94 2.96 -3.59
C GLU A 15 8.59 1.57 -3.53
N ASP A 16 9.92 1.52 -3.57
CA ASP A 16 10.63 0.25 -3.44
C ASP A 16 10.38 -0.38 -2.08
N ASP A 17 10.39 0.44 -1.03
CA ASP A 17 10.11 -0.05 0.30
C ASP A 17 8.72 -0.63 0.38
N LEU A 18 7.74 0.09 -0.16
CA LEU A 18 6.35 -0.36 -0.14
C LEU A 18 6.21 -1.68 -0.89
N ASN A 19 6.85 -1.76 -2.04
CA ASN A 19 6.82 -2.98 -2.84
C ASN A 19 7.39 -4.15 -2.05
N ARG A 20 8.55 -3.94 -1.43
CA ARG A 20 9.24 -5.00 -0.72
C ARG A 20 8.41 -5.49 0.47
N ILE A 21 7.81 -4.56 1.19
CA ILE A 21 7.02 -4.91 2.36
C ILE A 21 5.82 -5.76 1.98
N PHE A 22 5.07 -5.32 0.98
CA PHE A 22 3.84 -6.02 0.62
C PHE A 22 4.10 -7.28 -0.19
N ALA A 23 5.22 -7.33 -0.91
CA ALA A 23 5.53 -8.51 -1.70
C ALA A 23 5.82 -9.74 -0.84
N THR A 24 6.03 -9.54 0.45
CA THR A 24 6.21 -10.69 1.34
C THR A 24 4.96 -11.56 1.44
N TYR A 25 3.81 -11.04 1.05
CA TYR A 25 2.56 -11.80 1.08
C TYR A 25 2.19 -12.39 -0.26
N GLY A 26 2.91 -12.05 -1.31
CA GLY A 26 2.67 -12.64 -2.61
C GLY A 26 3.05 -11.69 -3.72
N PRO A 27 3.03 -12.18 -4.95
CA PRO A 27 3.42 -11.33 -6.09
C PRO A 27 2.48 -10.16 -6.26
N LEU A 28 3.05 -9.01 -6.54
CA LEU A 28 2.30 -7.79 -6.78
C LEU A 28 2.16 -7.56 -8.27
N LYS A 29 0.97 -7.14 -8.67
CA LYS A 29 0.76 -6.70 -10.04
C LYS A 29 1.16 -5.25 -10.20
N GLU A 30 0.92 -4.45 -9.19
CA GLU A 30 1.23 -3.03 -9.26
C GLU A 30 1.46 -2.48 -7.88
N CYS A 31 2.36 -1.52 -7.78
CA CYS A 31 2.63 -0.85 -6.52
C CYS A 31 2.95 0.60 -6.84
N VAL A 32 2.16 1.51 -6.28
CA VAL A 32 2.28 2.92 -6.55
C VAL A 32 2.33 3.69 -5.25
N LEU A 33 3.34 4.53 -5.11
CA LEU A 33 3.39 5.49 -4.00
C LEU A 33 3.08 6.85 -4.56
N VAL A 34 2.05 7.50 -4.02
CA VAL A 34 1.60 8.77 -4.55
C VAL A 34 2.53 9.87 -4.07
N MET A 35 3.05 10.65 -5.00
CA MET A 35 4.01 11.71 -4.70
C MET A 35 3.39 13.05 -5.00
N ASP A 36 3.82 14.05 -4.24
CA ASP A 36 3.42 15.42 -4.47
C ASP A 36 4.29 15.99 -5.60
N LYS A 37 3.65 16.46 -6.65
CA LYS A 37 4.39 16.95 -7.80
C LYS A 37 5.19 18.20 -7.49
N GLU A 38 4.71 19.03 -6.59
CA GLU A 38 5.36 20.28 -6.31
C GLU A 38 6.58 20.12 -5.45
N THR A 39 6.50 19.26 -4.43
CA THR A 39 7.61 19.09 -3.51
C THR A 39 8.46 17.87 -3.79
N GLY A 40 7.94 16.93 -4.57
CA GLY A 40 8.64 15.67 -4.81
C GLY A 40 8.60 14.72 -3.64
N ARG A 41 7.78 15.00 -2.65
CA ARG A 41 7.71 14.16 -1.47
C ARG A 41 6.50 13.24 -1.52
N SER A 42 6.59 12.17 -0.76
CA SER A 42 5.49 11.25 -0.61
C SER A 42 4.30 11.95 0.04
N ARG A 43 3.10 11.65 -0.46
CA ARG A 43 1.90 12.17 0.17
C ARG A 43 1.44 11.30 1.33
N GLY A 44 2.18 10.26 1.64
CA GLY A 44 1.86 9.42 2.77
C GLY A 44 0.86 8.32 2.48
N PHE A 45 0.58 8.06 1.23
CA PHE A 45 -0.33 6.96 0.88
C PHE A 45 0.02 6.42 -0.49
N GLY A 46 -0.47 5.23 -0.76
CA GLY A 46 -0.24 4.59 -2.03
C GLY A 46 -1.22 3.47 -2.27
N PHE A 47 -0.99 2.74 -3.34
CA PHE A 47 -1.84 1.63 -3.73
C PHE A 47 -0.99 0.43 -4.07
N VAL A 48 -1.48 -0.74 -3.68
CA VAL A 48 -0.81 -2.00 -3.97
C VAL A 48 -1.84 -2.94 -4.54
N GLU A 49 -1.55 -3.53 -5.69
CA GLU A 49 -2.44 -4.50 -6.31
C GLU A 49 -1.75 -5.85 -6.35
N PHE A 50 -2.40 -6.86 -5.80
CA PHE A 50 -1.88 -8.21 -5.77
C PHE A 50 -2.42 -9.00 -6.95
N GLU A 51 -1.64 -9.99 -7.38
CA GLU A 51 -2.14 -10.90 -8.41
C GLU A 51 -3.15 -11.86 -7.84
N SER A 52 -3.08 -12.16 -6.55
CA SER A 52 -4.01 -13.06 -5.89
C SER A 52 -4.85 -12.28 -4.89
N ASP A 53 -6.17 -12.45 -4.98
CA ASP A 53 -7.06 -11.81 -4.03
C ASP A 53 -6.84 -12.34 -2.63
N LEU A 54 -6.49 -13.61 -2.50
CA LEU A 54 -6.24 -14.17 -1.19
C LEU A 54 -5.01 -13.54 -0.54
N ASP A 55 -3.96 -13.33 -1.32
CA ASP A 55 -2.77 -12.67 -0.78
C ASP A 55 -3.08 -11.24 -0.36
N ALA A 56 -3.91 -10.55 -1.13
CA ALA A 56 -4.30 -9.19 -0.79
C ALA A 56 -5.04 -9.17 0.55
N LEU A 57 -5.94 -10.12 0.74
CA LEU A 57 -6.70 -10.18 1.99
C LEU A 57 -5.77 -10.42 3.17
N LYS A 58 -4.81 -11.32 3.01
CA LYS A 58 -3.86 -11.61 4.07
C LYS A 58 -3.02 -10.38 4.40
N ALA A 59 -2.59 -9.66 3.39
CA ALA A 59 -1.78 -8.47 3.60
C ALA A 59 -2.59 -7.39 4.29
N GLU A 60 -3.84 -7.23 3.89
CA GLU A 60 -4.71 -6.24 4.52
C GLU A 60 -4.85 -6.52 6.00
N GLU A 61 -5.14 -7.77 6.34
CA GLU A 61 -5.32 -8.13 7.75
C GLU A 61 -4.04 -7.96 8.55
N ALA A 62 -2.90 -8.27 7.94
CA ALA A 62 -1.65 -8.21 8.67
C ALA A 62 -1.18 -6.77 8.88
N PHE A 63 -1.41 -5.91 7.91
CA PHE A 63 -0.82 -4.57 7.95
C PHE A 63 -1.76 -3.47 8.40
N ASP A 64 -3.07 -3.69 8.31
CA ASP A 64 -4.00 -2.64 8.71
C ASP A 64 -3.82 -2.37 10.21
N GLN A 65 -3.66 -1.09 10.56
CA GLN A 65 -3.47 -0.64 11.93
C GLN A 65 -2.14 -1.07 12.52
N SER A 66 -1.22 -1.56 11.71
CA SER A 66 0.10 -1.89 12.21
C SER A 66 0.97 -0.64 12.22
N GLU A 67 2.10 -0.73 12.91
CA GLU A 67 3.03 0.39 12.96
C GLU A 67 4.17 0.16 11.99
N LEU A 68 4.50 1.23 11.27
CA LEU A 68 5.63 1.21 10.36
C LEU A 68 6.47 2.44 10.67
N GLU A 69 7.67 2.22 11.18
CA GLU A 69 8.58 3.29 11.56
C GLU A 69 7.92 4.32 12.47
N GLY A 70 7.16 3.82 13.43
CA GLY A 70 6.55 4.68 14.42
C GLY A 70 5.22 5.29 14.02
N ARG A 71 4.73 5.01 12.82
CA ARG A 71 3.46 5.54 12.38
C ARG A 71 2.48 4.39 12.12
N ARG A 72 1.24 4.61 12.53
CA ARG A 72 0.21 3.62 12.31
C ARG A 72 -0.32 3.76 10.89
N ILE A 73 -0.29 2.68 10.15
CA ILE A 73 -0.79 2.70 8.77
C ILE A 73 -2.17 2.08 8.71
N SER A 74 -2.92 2.48 7.68
CA SER A 74 -4.23 1.92 7.39
C SER A 74 -4.17 1.22 6.07
N VAL A 75 -4.72 0.01 6.01
CA VAL A 75 -4.77 -0.74 4.77
C VAL A 75 -6.21 -1.16 4.53
N ARG A 76 -6.75 -0.76 3.41
CA ARG A 76 -8.13 -1.07 3.06
C ARG A 76 -8.23 -1.47 1.62
N GLU A 77 -9.24 -2.24 1.31
CA GLU A 77 -9.51 -2.58 -0.06
C GLU A 77 -10.01 -1.35 -0.80
N ALA A 78 -9.32 -0.99 -1.89
CA ALA A 78 -9.74 0.13 -2.71
C ALA A 78 -10.72 -0.39 -3.74
N GLN A 79 -11.99 -0.02 -3.58
CA GLN A 79 -13.02 -0.49 -4.48
C GLN A 79 -12.83 0.07 -5.87
N PRO A 80 -12.96 -0.74 -6.90
CA PRO A 80 -12.94 -0.17 -8.24
C PRO A 80 -14.15 0.71 -8.42
N ARG A 81 -13.97 1.75 -9.23
CA ARG A 81 -15.04 2.64 -9.53
C ARG A 81 -16.03 1.95 -10.42
N ARG A 82 -17.26 1.95 -10.08
CA ARG A 82 -18.20 1.24 -10.91
C ARG A 82 -19.02 2.16 -11.70
N LYS A 83 -19.26 1.89 -12.18
CA LYS A 83 -20.07 2.51 -12.77
C LYS A 83 -20.87 2.36 -12.94
#